data_51a06b5600917822a850aeb5270abf59
#
_entry.id   51a06b5600917822a850aeb5270abf59
#
_cell.length_a   1.000
_cell.length_b   1.000
_cell.length_c   1.000
_cell.angle_alpha   90.00
_cell.angle_beta   90.00
_cell.angle_gamma   90.00
#
_symmetry.space_group_name_H-M   'P 1'
#
loop_
_entity.id
_entity.type
_entity.pdbx_description
1 polymer ?
#
loop_
_entity_poly.entity_id
_entity_poly.type
_entity_poly.pdbx_seq_one_letter_code
_entity_poly.pdbx_strand_id
1 'polypeptide(L)'
;MGQYWTRKGDQEDLDEKTVCPWTEFIGNGDKSRTLPHYRVVCAVVVNGGRILCMQKPRTRYAYTSLHWEFPGGKIEEGETPQEALRRELREEMDYEVEMGDFVGEVRHTYPDFSITLTAYRCTAPSRTFTMKEHADARWCTKEEMKDLPWCEADWPLIDLL
;
A
#
# COMPACT_ATOMS: atom_id res chain seq x y z
N MET A 1 0.36 -0.94 -1.24
CA MET A 1 0.29 -1.38 -1.65
C MET A 1 0.64 -1.76 -2.11
N GLY A 2 0.72 -1.63 -1.62
CA GLY A 2 0.79 -1.91 -2.09
C GLY A 2 0.91 -2.40 -2.46
N GLN A 3 1.27 -2.51 -2.34
CA GLN A 3 1.38 -3.01 -2.91
C GLN A 3 1.29 -3.86 -3.46
N TYR A 4 1.37 -4.60 -2.70
CA TYR A 4 0.86 -5.70 -3.26
C TYR A 4 1.21 -5.69 -4.69
N TRP A 5 0.76 -4.90 -5.32
CA TRP A 5 1.26 -4.61 -6.64
C TRP A 5 2.35 -3.57 -6.59
N THR A 6 2.95 -3.33 -5.45
CA THR A 6 4.12 -2.47 -5.37
C THR A 6 5.39 -3.22 -5.69
N ARG A 7 5.40 -4.53 -5.52
CA ARG A 7 6.54 -5.33 -5.96
C ARG A 7 6.42 -5.60 -7.44
N LYS A 8 7.55 -5.65 -8.10
CA LYS A 8 7.58 -5.85 -9.55
C LYS A 8 6.89 -7.15 -9.96
N GLY A 9 7.16 -8.20 -9.21
CA GLY A 9 6.49 -9.48 -9.46
C GLY A 9 4.99 -9.42 -9.25
N ASP A 10 4.57 -8.69 -8.24
CA ASP A 10 3.15 -8.52 -7.98
C ASP A 10 2.47 -7.76 -9.10
N GLN A 11 3.19 -6.80 -9.68
CA GLN A 11 2.66 -6.02 -10.79
C GLN A 11 2.36 -6.93 -11.99
N GLU A 12 3.25 -7.84 -12.28
CA GLU A 12 3.08 -8.78 -13.37
C GLU A 12 1.92 -9.73 -13.10
N ASP A 13 1.85 -10.20 -11.86
CA ASP A 13 0.78 -11.10 -11.46
C ASP A 13 -0.59 -10.43 -11.58
N LEU A 14 -0.67 -9.16 -11.23
CA LEU A 14 -1.91 -8.42 -11.38
C LEU A 14 -2.36 -8.41 -12.83
N ASP A 15 -1.42 -8.26 -13.75
CA ASP A 15 -1.76 -8.18 -15.16
C ASP A 15 -2.27 -9.50 -15.72
N GLU A 16 -1.66 -10.61 -15.29
CA GLU A 16 -1.93 -11.88 -15.93
C GLU A 16 -2.67 -12.89 -15.08
N LYS A 17 -2.39 -12.91 -13.79
CA LYS A 17 -2.90 -13.97 -12.93
C LYS A 17 -3.87 -13.48 -11.88
N THR A 18 -3.52 -12.39 -11.23
CA THR A 18 -4.34 -11.90 -10.13
C THR A 18 -5.61 -11.26 -10.63
N VAL A 19 -5.49 -10.49 -11.69
CA VAL A 19 -6.64 -9.78 -12.27
C VAL A 19 -7.40 -10.68 -13.21
N CYS A 20 -6.70 -11.40 -14.07
CA CYS A 20 -7.33 -12.19 -15.12
C CYS A 20 -8.30 -13.25 -14.64
N PRO A 21 -8.00 -14.05 -13.62
CA PRO A 21 -8.97 -15.04 -13.16
C PRO A 21 -10.31 -14.43 -12.81
N TRP A 22 -10.27 -13.30 -12.12
CA TRP A 22 -11.49 -12.60 -11.75
C TRP A 22 -12.15 -11.95 -12.96
N THR A 23 -11.31 -11.44 -13.86
CA THR A 23 -11.80 -10.80 -15.07
C THR A 23 -12.49 -11.80 -15.98
N GLU A 24 -11.93 -12.97 -16.12
CA GLU A 24 -12.55 -14.03 -16.93
C GLU A 24 -13.91 -14.41 -16.40
N PHE A 25 -13.98 -14.59 -15.08
CA PHE A 25 -15.20 -14.94 -14.42
C PHE A 25 -16.26 -13.86 -14.63
N ILE A 26 -15.84 -12.60 -14.54
CA ILE A 26 -16.71 -11.46 -14.73
C ILE A 26 -17.03 -11.25 -16.20
N GLY A 27 -16.09 -11.58 -17.07
CA GLY A 27 -16.19 -11.37 -18.50
C GLY A 27 -17.29 -12.13 -19.19
N ASN A 28 -17.93 -13.04 -18.49
CA ASN A 28 -19.07 -13.80 -19.02
C ASN A 28 -20.36 -12.99 -19.04
N GLY A 29 -20.25 -11.71 -18.86
CA GLY A 29 -21.42 -10.83 -18.90
C GLY A 29 -22.20 -10.78 -17.61
N ASP A 30 -21.67 -11.37 -16.58
CA ASP A 30 -22.29 -11.33 -15.26
C ASP A 30 -22.20 -9.91 -14.73
N LYS A 31 -23.34 -9.34 -14.46
CA LYS A 31 -23.43 -7.97 -13.98
C LYS A 31 -23.24 -7.83 -12.48
N SER A 32 -23.29 -8.92 -11.76
CA SER A 32 -23.05 -8.94 -10.33
C SER A 32 -21.58 -9.14 -10.03
N ARG A 33 -20.72 -8.45 -10.73
CA ARG A 33 -19.28 -8.61 -10.68
C ARG A 33 -18.72 -8.80 -9.29
N THR A 34 -17.87 -9.81 -9.14
CA THR A 34 -17.06 -10.00 -7.95
C THR A 34 -15.65 -9.52 -8.26
N LEU A 35 -15.22 -8.48 -7.58
CA LEU A 35 -13.88 -7.95 -7.75
C LEU A 35 -12.89 -8.70 -6.87
N PRO A 36 -11.63 -8.84 -7.30
CA PRO A 36 -10.59 -9.31 -6.40
C PRO A 36 -10.50 -8.38 -5.19
N HIS A 37 -10.32 -8.98 -4.03
CA HIS A 37 -10.17 -8.23 -2.79
C HIS A 37 -8.82 -8.53 -2.17
N TYR A 38 -8.11 -7.48 -1.78
CA TYR A 38 -6.78 -7.61 -1.18
C TYR A 38 -6.78 -7.08 0.24
N ARG A 39 -6.13 -7.84 1.13
CA ARG A 39 -5.85 -7.39 2.48
C ARG A 39 -4.46 -6.82 2.49
N VAL A 40 -4.35 -5.53 2.79
CA VAL A 40 -3.10 -4.77 2.69
C VAL A 40 -2.82 -4.12 4.04
N VAL A 41 -1.57 -4.09 4.41
CA VAL A 41 -1.11 -3.42 5.63
C VAL A 41 -0.09 -2.35 5.27
N CYS A 42 -0.13 -1.23 5.96
CA CYS A 42 0.84 -0.16 5.71
C CYS A 42 1.34 0.46 7.00
N ALA A 43 2.47 1.14 6.89
CA ALA A 43 3.15 1.76 8.01
C ALA A 43 3.07 3.28 7.92
N VAL A 44 2.63 3.90 9.01
CA VAL A 44 2.79 5.33 9.22
C VAL A 44 4.11 5.47 9.98
N VAL A 45 5.20 5.61 9.23
CA VAL A 45 6.55 5.62 9.80
C VAL A 45 6.90 7.03 10.23
N VAL A 46 7.16 7.20 11.52
CA VAL A 46 7.44 8.51 12.12
C VAL A 46 8.90 8.61 12.52
N ASN A 47 9.54 9.71 12.16
CA ASN A 47 10.88 10.05 12.61
C ASN A 47 11.01 11.56 12.64
N GLY A 48 11.31 12.11 13.83
CA GLY A 48 11.51 13.53 13.98
C GLY A 48 10.31 14.39 13.62
N GLY A 49 9.12 13.90 13.90
CA GLY A 49 7.88 14.63 13.63
C GLY A 49 7.46 14.63 12.16
N ARG A 50 8.14 13.85 11.34
CA ARG A 50 7.80 13.70 9.92
C ARG A 50 7.41 12.26 9.62
N ILE A 51 6.59 12.09 8.61
CA ILE A 51 6.02 10.80 8.21
C ILE A 51 6.52 10.45 6.82
N LEU A 52 6.91 9.19 6.65
CA LEU A 52 7.41 8.69 5.38
C LEU A 52 6.27 8.48 4.39
N CYS A 53 6.37 9.15 3.25
CA CYS A 53 5.44 9.03 2.14
C CYS A 53 6.17 8.44 0.94
N MET A 54 5.58 7.46 0.28
CA MET A 54 6.22 6.76 -0.83
C MET A 54 5.40 6.96 -2.09
N GLN A 55 6.08 7.18 -3.21
CA GLN A 55 5.40 7.27 -4.49
C GLN A 55 5.47 5.92 -5.20
N LYS A 56 4.31 5.43 -5.63
CA LYS A 56 4.24 4.19 -6.40
C LYS A 56 4.93 4.36 -7.74
N PRO A 57 5.50 3.30 -8.28
CA PRO A 57 5.98 3.33 -9.65
C PRO A 57 4.79 3.44 -10.61
N ARG A 58 5.06 3.48 -11.89
CA ARG A 58 3.99 3.39 -12.89
C ARG A 58 3.29 2.06 -12.73
N THR A 59 1.96 2.10 -12.74
CA THR A 59 1.14 0.91 -12.66
C THR A 59 0.21 0.88 -13.86
N ARG A 60 -0.46 -0.27 -14.05
CA ARG A 60 -1.41 -0.40 -15.14
C ARG A 60 -2.67 0.45 -14.97
N TYR A 61 -2.96 0.87 -13.73
CA TYR A 61 -4.15 1.67 -13.45
C TYR A 61 -3.77 3.12 -13.25
N ALA A 62 -4.36 4.01 -14.08
CA ALA A 62 -4.08 5.44 -13.98
C ALA A 62 -4.39 6.00 -12.59
N TYR A 63 -5.39 5.43 -11.91
CA TYR A 63 -5.80 5.92 -10.59
C TYR A 63 -4.86 5.53 -9.45
N THR A 64 -3.84 4.71 -9.71
CA THR A 64 -2.79 4.39 -8.74
C THR A 64 -1.40 4.74 -9.24
N SER A 65 -1.21 4.82 -10.55
CA SER A 65 0.12 5.04 -11.15
C SER A 65 0.70 6.36 -10.69
N LEU A 66 1.91 6.31 -10.14
CA LEU A 66 2.65 7.48 -9.63
C LEU A 66 1.93 8.25 -8.52
N HIS A 67 0.92 7.65 -7.92
CA HIS A 67 0.27 8.22 -6.74
C HIS A 67 1.08 7.87 -5.48
N TRP A 68 0.81 8.59 -4.41
CA TRP A 68 1.52 8.40 -3.15
C TRP A 68 0.76 7.45 -2.24
N GLU A 69 1.49 6.74 -1.42
CA GLU A 69 0.96 5.76 -0.47
C GLU A 69 1.87 5.64 0.74
N PHE A 70 1.36 5.05 1.81
CA PHE A 70 2.22 4.63 2.91
C PHE A 70 2.87 3.30 2.53
N PRO A 71 4.13 3.07 2.95
CA PRO A 71 4.82 1.82 2.60
C PRO A 71 4.14 0.62 3.25
N GLY A 72 4.12 -0.49 2.54
CA GLY A 72 3.51 -1.72 3.02
C GLY A 72 3.29 -2.71 1.90
N GLY A 73 2.34 -3.60 2.08
CA GLY A 73 2.03 -4.59 1.08
C GLY A 73 0.93 -5.55 1.50
N LYS A 74 0.75 -6.61 0.74
CA LYS A 74 -0.28 -7.61 0.99
C LYS A 74 0.02 -8.45 2.21
N ILE A 75 -1.02 -8.77 2.96
CA ILE A 75 -0.96 -9.74 4.05
C ILE A 75 -1.11 -11.12 3.43
N GLU A 76 -0.14 -12.00 3.68
CA GLU A 76 -0.19 -13.36 3.17
C GLU A 76 -0.91 -14.27 4.15
N GLU A 77 -1.40 -15.40 3.63
CA GLU A 77 -2.11 -16.36 4.45
C GLU A 77 -1.26 -16.80 5.63
N GLY A 78 -1.85 -16.80 6.80
CA GLY A 78 -1.16 -17.23 8.03
C GLY A 78 -0.38 -16.14 8.72
N GLU A 79 -0.29 -14.95 8.12
CA GLU A 79 0.41 -13.83 8.75
C GLU A 79 -0.56 -12.95 9.53
N THR A 80 -0.07 -12.39 10.65
CA THR A 80 -0.75 -11.26 11.25
C THR A 80 -0.43 -10.00 10.43
N PRO A 81 -1.23 -8.95 10.53
CA PRO A 81 -0.91 -7.70 9.82
C PRO A 81 0.47 -7.15 10.18
N GLN A 82 0.86 -7.23 11.46
CA GLN A 82 2.16 -6.73 11.90
C GLN A 82 3.31 -7.56 11.32
N GLU A 83 3.15 -8.87 11.26
CA GLU A 83 4.15 -9.75 10.65
C GLU A 83 4.32 -9.43 9.17
N ALA A 84 3.20 -9.25 8.48
CA ALA A 84 3.21 -8.90 7.06
C ALA A 84 3.92 -7.57 6.85
N LEU A 85 3.63 -6.58 7.69
CA LEU A 85 4.22 -5.26 7.56
C LEU A 85 5.73 -5.30 7.75
N ARG A 86 6.22 -6.01 8.78
CA ARG A 86 7.67 -6.17 8.96
C ARG A 86 8.32 -6.83 7.77
N ARG A 87 7.69 -7.87 7.25
CA ARG A 87 8.22 -8.59 6.09
C ARG A 87 8.28 -7.67 4.87
N GLU A 88 7.21 -6.93 4.58
CA GLU A 88 7.17 -6.05 3.44
C GLU A 88 8.21 -4.94 3.51
N LEU A 89 8.35 -4.32 4.67
CA LEU A 89 9.34 -3.25 4.83
C LEU A 89 10.76 -3.80 4.68
N ARG A 90 11.00 -5.01 5.16
CA ARG A 90 12.31 -5.65 5.02
C ARG A 90 12.57 -6.02 3.56
N GLU A 91 11.61 -6.64 2.91
CA GLU A 91 11.77 -7.09 1.52
C GLU A 91 11.92 -5.92 0.55
N GLU A 92 11.10 -4.90 0.70
CA GLU A 92 11.05 -3.82 -0.27
C GLU A 92 11.99 -2.66 0.03
N MET A 93 12.39 -2.49 1.27
CA MET A 93 13.14 -1.31 1.67
C MET A 93 14.34 -1.60 2.55
N ASP A 94 14.59 -2.85 2.91
CA ASP A 94 15.63 -3.20 3.89
C ASP A 94 15.51 -2.36 5.15
N TYR A 95 14.28 -2.12 5.59
CA TYR A 95 13.98 -1.18 6.64
C TYR A 95 13.44 -1.88 7.88
N GLU A 96 14.15 -1.72 8.99
CA GLU A 96 13.74 -2.24 10.29
C GLU A 96 13.10 -1.10 11.07
N VAL A 97 11.86 -1.28 11.48
CA VAL A 97 11.13 -0.28 12.24
C VAL A 97 10.56 -0.91 13.50
N GLU A 98 10.25 -0.08 14.46
CA GLU A 98 9.59 -0.51 15.69
C GLU A 98 8.08 -0.40 15.48
N MET A 99 7.39 -1.54 15.64
CA MET A 99 5.96 -1.60 15.45
C MET A 99 5.23 -0.94 16.62
N GLY A 100 4.31 -0.07 16.32
CA GLY A 100 3.54 0.65 17.31
C GLY A 100 2.04 0.41 17.18
N ASP A 101 1.27 1.43 17.51
CA ASP A 101 -0.18 1.32 17.65
C ASP A 101 -0.93 1.22 16.31
N PHE A 102 -2.05 0.53 16.37
CA PHE A 102 -3.01 0.52 15.27
C PHE A 102 -3.53 1.95 15.03
N VAL A 103 -3.52 2.38 13.78
CA VAL A 103 -4.01 3.71 13.39
C VAL A 103 -5.44 3.64 12.90
N GLY A 104 -5.73 2.70 12.03
CA GLY A 104 -7.06 2.59 11.45
C GLY A 104 -7.13 1.55 10.36
N GLU A 105 -8.35 1.31 9.90
CA GLU A 105 -8.63 0.40 8.79
C GLU A 105 -9.51 1.12 7.79
N VAL A 106 -9.16 1.03 6.51
CA VAL A 106 -9.92 1.63 5.43
C VAL A 106 -10.35 0.53 4.48
N ARG A 107 -11.63 0.55 4.08
CA ARG A 107 -12.13 -0.32 3.01
C ARG A 107 -12.45 0.56 1.83
N HIS A 108 -11.88 0.21 0.69
CA HIS A 108 -12.04 1.01 -0.51
C HIS A 108 -12.19 0.13 -1.74
N THR A 109 -13.09 0.53 -2.63
CA THR A 109 -13.31 -0.19 -3.88
C THR A 109 -12.85 0.68 -5.04
N TYR A 110 -11.83 0.20 -5.72
CA TYR A 110 -11.39 0.77 -7.00
C TYR A 110 -12.19 0.13 -8.13
N PRO A 111 -12.12 0.66 -9.35
CA PRO A 111 -12.86 0.07 -10.47
C PRO A 111 -12.54 -1.41 -10.74
N ASP A 112 -11.30 -1.83 -10.48
CA ASP A 112 -10.84 -3.16 -10.84
C ASP A 112 -10.60 -4.09 -9.67
N PHE A 113 -10.63 -3.58 -8.44
CA PHE A 113 -10.38 -4.38 -7.24
C PHE A 113 -10.82 -3.60 -6.01
N SER A 114 -10.93 -4.31 -4.88
CA SER A 114 -11.17 -3.66 -3.60
C SER A 114 -10.08 -4.04 -2.61
N ILE A 115 -9.88 -3.20 -1.60
CA ILE A 115 -8.89 -3.47 -0.56
C ILE A 115 -9.44 -3.18 0.82
N THR A 116 -8.86 -3.89 1.79
CA THR A 116 -8.95 -3.53 3.21
C THR A 116 -7.53 -3.14 3.60
N LEU A 117 -7.34 -1.89 3.92
CA LEU A 117 -6.03 -1.31 4.25
C LEU A 117 -5.96 -1.06 5.74
N THR A 118 -5.06 -1.77 6.40
CA THR A 118 -4.84 -1.65 7.85
C THR A 118 -3.54 -0.90 8.09
N ALA A 119 -3.56 0.12 8.93
CA ALA A 119 -2.38 0.95 9.16
C ALA A 119 -1.92 0.87 10.61
N TYR A 120 -0.60 0.80 10.78
CA TYR A 120 0.05 0.84 12.07
C TYR A 120 1.06 1.97 12.11
N ARG A 121 1.13 2.65 13.24
CA ARG A 121 2.19 3.62 13.47
C ARG A 121 3.47 2.86 13.74
N CYS A 122 4.56 3.28 13.14
CA CYS A 122 5.88 2.68 13.32
C CYS A 122 6.88 3.78 13.62
N THR A 123 7.85 3.46 14.45
CA THR A 123 8.95 4.37 14.76
C THR A 123 10.21 3.86 14.09
N ALA A 124 10.90 4.73 13.37
CA ALA A 124 12.14 4.34 12.72
C ALA A 124 13.32 4.97 13.46
N PRO A 125 14.38 4.19 13.70
CA PRO A 125 15.58 4.74 14.34
C PRO A 125 16.36 5.67 13.42
N SER A 126 16.16 5.54 12.10
CA SER A 126 16.80 6.40 11.12
C SER A 126 15.89 6.61 9.93
N ARG A 127 16.25 7.57 9.07
CA ARG A 127 15.54 7.82 7.82
C ARG A 127 16.19 7.12 6.64
N THR A 128 17.16 6.25 6.90
CA THR A 128 17.90 5.56 5.85
C THR A 128 17.24 4.22 5.53
N PHE A 129 16.90 4.02 4.28
CA PHE A 129 16.35 2.77 3.76
C PHE A 129 16.73 2.64 2.29
N THR A 130 16.51 1.47 1.73
CA THR A 130 16.79 1.21 0.32
C THR A 130 15.50 1.34 -0.47
N MET A 131 15.52 2.11 -1.55
CA MET A 131 14.36 2.27 -2.41
C MET A 131 14.48 1.32 -3.59
N LYS A 132 13.75 0.22 -3.55
CA LYS A 132 13.86 -0.83 -4.55
C LYS A 132 12.82 -0.73 -5.66
N GLU A 133 11.59 -0.37 -5.31
CA GLU A 133 10.49 -0.39 -6.26
C GLU A 133 9.72 0.92 -6.37
N HIS A 134 9.75 1.74 -5.34
CA HIS A 134 9.05 3.02 -5.37
C HIS A 134 9.77 4.03 -6.26
N ALA A 135 9.01 4.96 -6.82
CA ALA A 135 9.55 6.00 -7.70
C ALA A 135 10.19 7.14 -6.90
N ASP A 136 9.66 7.44 -5.72
CA ASP A 136 10.16 8.53 -4.89
C ASP A 136 9.76 8.30 -3.44
N ALA A 137 10.39 9.04 -2.54
CA ALA A 137 10.11 8.99 -1.11
C ALA A 137 10.30 10.37 -0.51
N ARG A 138 9.42 10.75 0.42
CA ARG A 138 9.52 12.03 1.12
C ARG A 138 9.15 11.88 2.57
N TRP A 139 9.85 12.61 3.43
CA TRP A 139 9.50 12.74 4.83
C TRP A 139 8.74 14.04 4.99
N CYS A 140 7.46 13.95 5.30
CA CYS A 140 6.54 15.08 5.26
C CYS A 140 5.91 15.37 6.61
N THR A 141 5.64 16.67 6.85
CA THR A 141 4.70 17.05 7.90
C THR A 141 3.29 16.75 7.44
N LYS A 142 2.33 16.81 8.36
CA LYS A 142 0.92 16.59 8.01
C LYS A 142 0.43 17.57 6.95
N GLU A 143 0.86 18.81 7.05
CA GLU A 143 0.48 19.85 6.08
C GLU A 143 1.02 19.52 4.70
N GLU A 144 2.29 19.13 4.65
CA GLU A 144 2.93 18.77 3.38
C GLU A 144 2.28 17.57 2.72
N MET A 145 1.82 16.61 3.52
CA MET A 145 1.16 15.42 3.01
C MET A 145 -0.08 15.75 2.21
N LYS A 146 -0.79 16.81 2.58
CA LYS A 146 -2.04 17.19 1.91
C LYS A 146 -1.83 17.67 0.48
N ASP A 147 -0.61 18.02 0.12
CA ASP A 147 -0.29 18.50 -1.22
C ASP A 147 0.12 17.38 -2.18
N LEU A 148 0.19 16.14 -1.70
CA LEU A 148 0.57 15.00 -2.54
C LEU A 148 -0.67 14.33 -3.12
N PRO A 149 -0.57 13.80 -4.36
CA PRO A 149 -1.68 13.04 -4.95
C PRO A 149 -1.66 11.60 -4.42
N TRP A 150 -2.38 11.36 -3.35
CA TRP A 150 -2.46 10.05 -2.71
C TRP A 150 -3.38 9.09 -3.45
N CYS A 151 -3.09 7.79 -3.34
CA CYS A 151 -4.07 6.78 -3.68
C CYS A 151 -5.31 6.99 -2.82
N GLU A 152 -6.48 6.81 -3.41
CA GLU A 152 -7.73 7.13 -2.71
C GLU A 152 -7.90 6.39 -1.38
N ALA A 153 -7.43 5.14 -1.32
CA ALA A 153 -7.55 4.34 -0.10
C ALA A 153 -6.72 4.90 1.06
N ASP A 154 -5.67 5.66 0.76
CA ASP A 154 -4.78 6.20 1.79
C ASP A 154 -5.27 7.53 2.36
N TRP A 155 -6.07 8.27 1.62
CA TRP A 155 -6.57 9.56 2.06
C TRP A 155 -7.22 9.53 3.44
N PRO A 156 -8.13 8.59 3.72
CA PRO A 156 -8.78 8.58 5.05
C PRO A 156 -7.80 8.38 6.20
N LEU A 157 -6.68 7.72 5.96
CA LEU A 157 -5.67 7.52 6.99
C LEU A 157 -5.01 8.83 7.39
N ILE A 158 -4.83 9.73 6.43
CA ILE A 158 -4.21 11.03 6.69
C ILE A 158 -5.07 11.83 7.66
N ASP A 159 -6.37 11.72 7.53
CA ASP A 159 -7.31 12.41 8.43
C ASP A 159 -7.24 11.87 9.87
N LEU A 160 -6.73 10.67 10.06
CA LEU A 160 -6.59 10.05 11.38
C LEU A 160 -5.27 10.42 12.08
N LEU A 161 -4.35 11.08 11.41
CA LEU A 161 -3.02 11.36 11.95
C LEU A 161 -2.93 12.66 12.75
#